data_42e0b65de2d0e4c8a9d4f4344af657f9
#
_entry.id   42e0b65de2d0e4c8a9d4f4344af657f9
#
_cell.length_a   1.000
_cell.length_b   1.000
_cell.length_c   1.000
_cell.angle_alpha   90.00
_cell.angle_beta   90.00
_cell.angle_gamma   90.00
#
_symmetry.space_group_name_H-M   'P 1'
#
loop_
_entity.id
_entity.type
_entity.pdbx_description
1 polymer ?
#
loop_
_entity_poly.entity_id
_entity_poly.type
_entity_poly.pdbx_seq_one_letter_code
_entity_poly.pdbx_strand_id
1 'polypeptide(L)'
;TRVLDVKNKHVCPSFVDPHIHIDHFLTLAEFVKKSLLCGVTSLFPVSIDIVSVCGYRGFKEFLRQTQNLPMRFFHTIPGGLPVDRKFSHGKTLSLKEEKDAIGLQSVVGLGEVFAWTKVTKRDPKTIKSLKQMHENHCIINGHTAGASGKKLNSYIASGIFSCHEPINFDQVLERLRLGMWIMIREGSIRRDLKEIVPLVLSNNIYKNRLMFCSDGLDPSDITNIGHIDHCVRESIKLGMNPIDAISMASRNCFDYYKMGNEFGGIGPGKIADILILDD
;
A
#
# COMPACT_ATOMS: atom_id res chain seq x y z
N THR A 1 21.65 -28.64 3.83
CA THR A 1 20.74 -27.92 2.90
C THR A 1 19.40 -28.64 2.93
N ARG A 2 18.30 -27.91 3.14
CA ARG A 2 16.96 -28.48 3.08
C ARG A 2 16.43 -28.29 1.65
N VAL A 3 15.94 -29.36 1.02
CA VAL A 3 15.32 -29.36 -0.30
C VAL A 3 13.82 -29.62 -0.11
N LEU A 4 12.99 -28.83 -0.79
CA LEU A 4 11.57 -29.05 -0.88
C LEU A 4 11.23 -29.37 -2.36
N ASP A 5 10.80 -30.59 -2.62
CA ASP A 5 10.32 -30.99 -3.93
C ASP A 5 8.86 -30.52 -4.10
N VAL A 6 8.67 -29.57 -4.99
CA VAL A 6 7.34 -29.01 -5.31
C VAL A 6 6.64 -29.74 -6.46
N LYS A 7 7.31 -30.76 -7.04
CA LYS A 7 6.81 -31.54 -8.19
C LYS A 7 6.42 -30.64 -9.37
N ASN A 8 5.19 -30.72 -9.81
CA ASN A 8 4.67 -29.97 -10.96
C ASN A 8 3.97 -28.66 -10.58
N LYS A 9 4.11 -28.19 -9.34
CA LYS A 9 3.48 -26.95 -8.86
C LYS A 9 4.25 -25.69 -9.32
N HIS A 10 3.54 -24.61 -9.44
CA HIS A 10 4.14 -23.31 -9.74
C HIS A 10 4.72 -22.67 -8.47
N VAL A 11 5.85 -22.01 -8.62
CA VAL A 11 6.52 -21.30 -7.53
C VAL A 11 6.57 -19.82 -7.87
N CYS A 12 6.09 -18.96 -6.99
CA CYS A 12 6.12 -17.52 -7.17
C CYS A 12 6.48 -16.78 -5.87
N PRO A 13 6.86 -15.49 -5.94
CA PRO A 13 6.99 -14.67 -4.74
C PRO A 13 5.65 -14.56 -4.01
N SER A 14 5.71 -14.43 -2.68
CA SER A 14 4.52 -14.17 -1.87
C SER A 14 3.89 -12.82 -2.18
N PHE A 15 2.62 -12.69 -1.82
CA PHE A 15 1.86 -11.47 -2.05
C PHE A 15 2.12 -10.41 -0.98
N VAL A 16 1.87 -9.17 -1.38
CA VAL A 16 2.10 -7.95 -0.59
C VAL A 16 0.89 -7.05 -0.68
N ASP A 17 0.47 -6.47 0.43
CA ASP A 17 -0.46 -5.35 0.39
C ASP A 17 0.31 -4.04 0.63
N PRO A 18 0.47 -3.21 -0.42
CA PRO A 18 1.26 -1.97 -0.36
C PRO A 18 0.53 -0.81 0.31
N HIS A 19 -0.76 -0.95 0.66
CA HIS A 19 -1.54 0.08 1.35
C HIS A 19 -2.76 -0.52 2.04
N ILE A 20 -2.78 -0.49 3.37
CA ILE A 20 -3.85 -1.06 4.17
C ILE A 20 -4.00 -0.39 5.54
N HIS A 21 -5.26 -0.34 6.04
CA HIS A 21 -5.61 0.08 7.39
C HIS A 21 -5.98 -1.14 8.23
N ILE A 22 -4.99 -1.75 8.88
CA ILE A 22 -5.20 -2.97 9.69
C ILE A 22 -5.67 -2.68 11.13
N ASP A 23 -5.71 -1.41 11.50
CA ASP A 23 -6.14 -0.93 12.82
C ASP A 23 -7.66 -0.62 12.90
N HIS A 24 -8.43 -0.92 11.82
CA HIS A 24 -9.87 -0.64 11.76
C HIS A 24 -10.75 -1.71 12.41
N PHE A 25 -10.62 -3.00 12.04
CA PHE A 25 -11.69 -3.97 12.25
C PHE A 25 -11.27 -5.23 13.00
N LEU A 26 -10.00 -5.59 12.98
CA LEU A 26 -9.49 -6.84 13.55
C LEU A 26 -8.31 -6.58 14.50
N THR A 27 -8.10 -7.51 15.44
CA THR A 27 -6.82 -7.55 16.14
C THR A 27 -5.70 -7.95 15.19
N LEU A 28 -4.48 -7.45 15.43
CA LEU A 28 -3.32 -7.77 14.60
C LEU A 28 -3.10 -9.27 14.42
N ALA A 29 -3.23 -10.05 15.50
CA ALA A 29 -2.99 -11.49 15.46
C ALA A 29 -3.97 -12.23 14.53
N GLU A 30 -5.26 -11.88 14.59
CA GLU A 30 -6.27 -12.51 13.73
C GLU A 30 -6.14 -12.04 12.29
N PHE A 31 -5.83 -10.76 12.06
CA PHE A 31 -5.58 -10.25 10.71
C PHE A 31 -4.39 -10.97 10.05
N VAL A 32 -3.26 -11.08 10.75
CA VAL A 32 -2.05 -11.76 10.25
C VAL A 32 -2.33 -13.22 9.91
N LYS A 33 -3.01 -13.94 10.78
CA LYS A 33 -3.39 -15.34 10.56
C LYS A 33 -4.19 -15.52 9.27
N LYS A 34 -5.18 -14.66 9.04
CA LYS A 34 -6.02 -14.69 7.83
C LYS A 34 -5.21 -14.32 6.58
N SER A 35 -4.42 -13.25 6.65
CA SER A 35 -3.60 -12.78 5.53
C SER A 35 -2.57 -13.80 5.08
N LEU A 36 -1.92 -14.51 6.02
CA LEU A 36 -0.96 -15.57 5.69
C LEU A 36 -1.63 -16.73 4.95
N LEU A 37 -2.86 -17.11 5.30
CA LEU A 37 -3.62 -18.12 4.57
C LEU A 37 -3.95 -17.69 3.13
N CYS A 38 -4.00 -16.38 2.88
CA CYS A 38 -4.17 -15.80 1.55
C CYS A 38 -2.83 -15.57 0.82
N GLY A 39 -1.71 -16.10 1.35
CA GLY A 39 -0.38 -15.95 0.74
C GLY A 39 0.25 -14.56 0.88
N VAL A 40 -0.31 -13.66 1.69
CA VAL A 40 0.24 -12.34 1.97
C VAL A 40 1.23 -12.43 3.13
N THR A 41 2.50 -12.10 2.89
CA THR A 41 3.56 -12.15 3.89
C THR A 41 4.12 -10.79 4.27
N SER A 42 3.74 -9.74 3.54
CA SER A 42 4.23 -8.38 3.77
C SER A 42 3.09 -7.37 3.67
N LEU A 43 3.07 -6.40 4.60
CA LEU A 43 2.08 -5.34 4.66
C LEU A 43 2.75 -3.97 4.80
N PHE A 44 2.13 -2.97 4.20
CA PHE A 44 2.48 -1.55 4.35
C PHE A 44 1.32 -0.80 5.02
N PRO A 45 1.17 -0.94 6.35
CA PRO A 45 0.04 -0.34 7.06
C PRO A 45 0.17 1.16 7.21
N VAL A 46 -0.98 1.84 7.13
CA VAL A 46 -1.17 3.25 7.46
C VAL A 46 -2.01 3.33 8.74
N SER A 47 -1.37 3.61 9.87
CA SER A 47 -1.97 3.52 11.22
C SER A 47 -2.73 4.79 11.59
N ILE A 48 -3.78 5.14 10.82
CA ILE A 48 -4.54 6.39 11.00
C ILE A 48 -5.33 6.37 12.29
N ASP A 49 -6.05 5.29 12.58
CA ASP A 49 -6.97 5.23 13.71
C ASP A 49 -6.24 5.24 15.04
N ILE A 50 -5.21 4.40 15.17
CA ILE A 50 -4.45 4.36 16.41
C ILE A 50 -3.71 5.67 16.71
N VAL A 51 -3.24 6.36 15.66
CA VAL A 51 -2.62 7.70 15.81
C VAL A 51 -3.67 8.74 16.16
N SER A 52 -4.84 8.71 15.53
CA SER A 52 -5.93 9.66 15.83
C SER A 52 -6.40 9.56 17.28
N VAL A 53 -6.39 8.37 17.88
CA VAL A 53 -6.81 8.15 19.26
C VAL A 53 -5.66 8.32 20.25
N CYS A 54 -4.51 7.69 19.99
CA CYS A 54 -3.41 7.55 20.94
C CYS A 54 -2.18 8.41 20.60
N GLY A 55 -2.12 9.06 19.42
CA GLY A 55 -1.00 9.87 18.98
C GLY A 55 0.28 9.07 18.76
N TYR A 56 1.42 9.69 18.89
CA TYR A 56 2.73 9.06 18.66
C TYR A 56 3.01 7.88 19.59
N ARG A 57 2.51 7.92 20.83
CA ARG A 57 2.59 6.76 21.74
C ARG A 57 1.88 5.54 21.17
N GLY A 58 0.69 5.73 20.62
CA GLY A 58 -0.07 4.66 19.96
C GLY A 58 0.68 4.10 18.74
N PHE A 59 1.25 4.97 17.91
CA PHE A 59 2.06 4.57 16.78
C PHE A 59 3.23 3.66 17.20
N LYS A 60 4.02 4.08 18.20
CA LYS A 60 5.14 3.27 18.70
C LYS A 60 4.71 1.92 19.27
N GLU A 61 3.61 1.89 20.00
CA GLU A 61 3.08 0.64 20.54
C GLU A 61 2.59 -0.29 19.45
N PHE A 62 1.97 0.25 18.41
CA PHE A 62 1.57 -0.54 17.25
C PHE A 62 2.77 -1.17 16.52
N LEU A 63 3.84 -0.40 16.30
CA LEU A 63 5.08 -0.94 15.76
C LEU A 63 5.65 -2.07 16.62
N ARG A 64 5.65 -1.89 17.95
CA ARG A 64 6.15 -2.91 18.89
C ARG A 64 5.35 -4.21 18.80
N GLN A 65 4.03 -4.12 18.66
CA GLN A 65 3.16 -5.30 18.56
C GLN A 65 3.39 -6.09 17.27
N THR A 66 3.80 -5.44 16.19
CA THR A 66 4.06 -6.13 14.91
C THR A 66 5.40 -6.87 14.88
N GLN A 67 6.36 -6.55 15.75
CA GLN A 67 7.73 -7.11 15.70
C GLN A 67 7.79 -8.64 15.89
N ASN A 68 6.85 -9.21 16.65
CA ASN A 68 6.86 -10.63 16.98
C ASN A 68 5.84 -11.46 16.17
N LEU A 69 5.23 -10.84 15.16
CA LEU A 69 4.28 -11.53 14.31
C LEU A 69 5.00 -12.20 13.11
N PRO A 70 4.51 -13.35 12.64
CA PRO A 70 5.14 -14.09 11.54
C PRO A 70 4.84 -13.45 10.17
N MET A 71 4.95 -12.14 10.06
CA MET A 71 4.68 -11.33 8.88
C MET A 71 5.60 -10.12 8.89
N ARG A 72 5.94 -9.58 7.72
CA ARG A 72 6.74 -8.36 7.60
C ARG A 72 5.85 -7.15 7.58
N PHE A 73 6.19 -6.16 8.40
CA PHE A 73 5.50 -4.89 8.46
C PHE A 73 6.45 -3.75 8.09
N PHE A 74 6.08 -3.01 7.08
CA PHE A 74 6.76 -1.81 6.62
C PHE A 74 5.85 -0.61 6.90
N HIS A 75 5.98 -0.04 8.08
CA HIS A 75 5.06 0.98 8.56
C HIS A 75 5.22 2.31 7.83
N THR A 76 4.10 2.98 7.63
CA THR A 76 4.09 4.36 7.14
C THR A 76 3.52 5.29 8.21
N ILE A 77 4.14 6.47 8.35
CA ILE A 77 3.68 7.51 9.26
C ILE A 77 2.38 8.08 8.70
N PRO A 78 1.27 8.14 9.45
CA PRO A 78 0.03 8.72 8.94
C PRO A 78 0.20 10.19 8.53
N GLY A 79 -0.03 10.49 7.25
CA GLY A 79 0.08 11.81 6.68
C GLY A 79 -1.26 12.56 6.66
N GLY A 80 -1.21 13.89 6.89
CA GLY A 80 -2.39 14.74 6.69
C GLY A 80 -3.43 14.79 7.79
N LEU A 81 -3.20 14.16 8.93
CA LEU A 81 -4.08 14.24 10.10
C LEU A 81 -4.01 15.62 10.80
N PRO A 82 -5.12 16.09 11.41
CA PRO A 82 -6.48 15.64 11.14
C PRO A 82 -6.93 16.08 9.75
N VAL A 83 -7.89 15.35 9.15
CA VAL A 83 -8.44 15.69 7.83
C VAL A 83 -8.99 17.11 7.82
N ASP A 84 -9.85 17.40 8.77
CA ASP A 84 -10.39 18.72 9.05
C ASP A 84 -10.57 18.91 10.56
N ARG A 85 -9.92 19.95 11.11
CA ARG A 85 -10.01 20.28 12.54
C ARG A 85 -11.41 20.67 12.98
N LYS A 86 -12.27 21.11 12.05
CA LYS A 86 -13.65 21.44 12.35
C LYS A 86 -14.48 20.23 12.76
N PHE A 87 -14.15 19.06 12.19
CA PHE A 87 -14.91 17.82 12.40
C PHE A 87 -14.13 16.74 13.13
N SER A 88 -12.84 16.93 13.36
CA SER A 88 -11.99 15.94 14.02
C SER A 88 -11.17 16.57 15.13
N HIS A 89 -11.31 16.05 16.33
CA HIS A 89 -10.50 16.36 17.50
C HIS A 89 -9.37 15.34 17.72
N GLY A 90 -9.17 14.43 16.76
CA GLY A 90 -8.15 13.40 16.81
C GLY A 90 -6.73 13.97 16.96
N LYS A 91 -5.85 13.17 17.54
CA LYS A 91 -4.42 13.48 17.66
C LYS A 91 -3.75 13.44 16.29
N THR A 92 -2.58 14.03 16.21
CA THR A 92 -1.72 14.06 15.02
C THR A 92 -0.28 14.08 15.49
N LEU A 93 0.65 13.69 14.66
CA LEU A 93 2.07 13.83 14.97
C LEU A 93 2.53 15.28 14.73
N SER A 94 3.39 15.75 15.59
CA SER A 94 4.18 16.96 15.36
C SER A 94 5.32 16.66 14.37
N LEU A 95 5.91 17.69 13.75
CA LEU A 95 7.07 17.53 12.88
C LEU A 95 8.26 16.86 13.58
N LYS A 96 8.41 17.07 14.90
CA LYS A 96 9.43 16.40 15.71
C LYS A 96 9.14 14.91 15.82
N GLU A 97 7.90 14.53 16.14
CA GLU A 97 7.49 13.12 16.24
C GLU A 97 7.55 12.40 14.89
N GLU A 98 7.23 13.07 13.78
CA GLU A 98 7.44 12.54 12.43
C GLU A 98 8.95 12.27 12.19
N LYS A 99 9.83 13.20 12.56
CA LYS A 99 11.28 13.03 12.46
C LYS A 99 11.80 11.87 13.31
N ASP A 100 11.31 11.76 14.53
CA ASP A 100 11.66 10.65 15.42
C ASP A 100 11.16 9.30 14.84
N ALA A 101 9.96 9.30 14.23
CA ALA A 101 9.38 8.11 13.61
C ALA A 101 10.18 7.62 12.39
N ILE A 102 10.71 8.53 11.55
CA ILE A 102 11.57 8.17 10.40
C ILE A 102 12.78 7.34 10.83
N GLY A 103 13.31 7.56 12.02
CA GLY A 103 14.45 6.81 12.56
C GLY A 103 14.12 5.40 13.05
N LEU A 104 12.85 4.99 13.08
CA LEU A 104 12.46 3.66 13.52
C LEU A 104 12.63 2.63 12.39
N GLN A 105 13.24 1.48 12.71
CA GLN A 105 13.70 0.48 11.72
C GLN A 105 12.63 0.00 10.73
N SER A 106 11.37 -0.12 11.16
CA SER A 106 10.27 -0.61 10.32
C SER A 106 9.48 0.49 9.61
N VAL A 107 9.88 1.75 9.74
CA VAL A 107 9.20 2.89 9.11
C VAL A 107 9.86 3.20 7.77
N VAL A 108 9.07 3.16 6.71
CA VAL A 108 9.56 3.28 5.32
C VAL A 108 9.13 4.58 4.63
N GLY A 109 8.21 5.33 5.24
CA GLY A 109 7.75 6.56 4.62
C GLY A 109 6.56 7.21 5.30
N LEU A 110 6.00 8.18 4.61
CA LEU A 110 4.75 8.84 4.97
C LEU A 110 3.60 8.08 4.32
N GLY A 111 2.65 7.61 5.13
CA GLY A 111 1.39 7.07 4.68
C GLY A 111 0.52 8.16 4.09
N GLU A 112 -0.56 7.80 3.46
CA GLU A 112 -1.30 8.62 2.51
C GLU A 112 -1.48 10.11 2.87
N VAL A 113 -1.11 10.97 1.94
CA VAL A 113 -1.34 12.42 2.06
C VAL A 113 -2.71 12.74 1.45
N PHE A 114 -3.80 12.45 2.18
CA PHE A 114 -5.16 12.63 1.68
C PHE A 114 -5.63 14.09 1.64
N ALA A 115 -5.03 14.98 2.41
CA ALA A 115 -5.35 16.41 2.38
C ALA A 115 -4.65 17.12 1.21
N TRP A 116 -4.85 16.63 -0.06
CA TRP A 116 -4.20 17.18 -1.25
C TRP A 116 -4.47 18.69 -1.43
N THR A 117 -5.58 19.20 -0.92
CA THR A 117 -5.88 20.64 -0.93
C THR A 117 -4.92 21.45 -0.08
N LYS A 118 -4.38 20.88 1.02
CA LYS A 118 -3.34 21.53 1.83
C LYS A 118 -2.01 21.58 1.08
N VAL A 119 -1.68 20.53 0.33
CA VAL A 119 -0.49 20.49 -0.54
C VAL A 119 -0.57 21.58 -1.60
N THR A 120 -1.67 21.62 -2.35
CA THR A 120 -1.86 22.60 -3.45
C THR A 120 -1.97 24.04 -2.96
N LYS A 121 -2.46 24.26 -1.74
CA LYS A 121 -2.49 25.58 -1.08
C LYS A 121 -1.19 25.92 -0.33
N ARG A 122 -0.21 25.03 -0.38
CA ARG A 122 1.11 25.18 0.25
C ARG A 122 1.02 25.43 1.77
N ASP A 123 0.15 24.66 2.45
CA ASP A 123 0.04 24.71 3.92
C ASP A 123 1.43 24.54 4.57
N PRO A 124 1.87 25.47 5.44
CA PRO A 124 3.24 25.47 5.93
C PRO A 124 3.64 24.21 6.69
N LYS A 125 2.73 23.60 7.47
CA LYS A 125 3.00 22.35 8.19
C LYS A 125 3.16 21.19 7.21
N THR A 126 2.24 21.08 6.25
CA THR A 126 2.25 20.03 5.22
C THR A 126 3.53 20.11 4.38
N ILE A 127 3.92 21.29 3.92
CA ILE A 127 5.15 21.45 3.13
C ILE A 127 6.40 21.12 3.94
N LYS A 128 6.47 21.49 5.23
CA LYS A 128 7.59 21.10 6.10
C LYS A 128 7.67 19.60 6.32
N SER A 129 6.53 18.93 6.51
CA SER A 129 6.47 17.47 6.61
C SER A 129 6.98 16.80 5.33
N LEU A 130 6.48 17.20 4.14
CA LEU A 130 6.94 16.67 2.87
C LEU A 130 8.45 16.88 2.67
N LYS A 131 8.95 18.09 2.95
CA LYS A 131 10.37 18.41 2.86
C LYS A 131 11.21 17.48 3.74
N GLN A 132 10.79 17.28 4.99
CA GLN A 132 11.44 16.35 5.92
C GLN A 132 11.50 14.92 5.39
N MET A 133 10.42 14.42 4.77
CA MET A 133 10.40 13.10 4.15
C MET A 133 11.38 13.01 2.97
N HIS A 134 11.43 14.03 2.12
CA HIS A 134 12.38 14.07 1.00
C HIS A 134 13.84 14.09 1.45
N GLU A 135 14.17 14.88 2.45
CA GLU A 135 15.53 14.99 3.02
C GLU A 135 16.00 13.64 3.61
N ASN A 136 15.08 12.79 4.03
CA ASN A 136 15.35 11.44 4.56
C ASN A 136 15.09 10.31 3.55
N HIS A 137 14.92 10.63 2.27
CA HIS A 137 14.68 9.66 1.19
C HIS A 137 13.47 8.73 1.41
N CYS A 138 12.51 9.15 2.23
CA CYS A 138 11.30 8.41 2.52
C CYS A 138 10.35 8.37 1.32
N ILE A 139 9.63 7.27 1.15
CA ILE A 139 8.52 7.19 0.21
C ILE A 139 7.33 8.01 0.77
N ILE A 140 6.63 8.71 -0.12
CA ILE A 140 5.44 9.49 0.24
C ILE A 140 4.26 8.93 -0.55
N ASN A 141 3.35 8.28 0.16
CA ASN A 141 2.13 7.73 -0.42
C ASN A 141 1.06 8.82 -0.59
N GLY A 142 0.32 8.72 -1.68
CA GLY A 142 -0.67 9.69 -2.03
C GLY A 142 -2.10 9.19 -2.01
N HIS A 143 -3.00 10.16 -1.84
CA HIS A 143 -4.44 9.99 -1.89
C HIS A 143 -5.01 11.20 -2.65
N THR A 144 -5.48 11.00 -3.88
CA THR A 144 -5.87 12.09 -4.77
C THR A 144 -7.34 12.02 -5.20
N ALA A 145 -8.23 11.58 -4.29
CA ALA A 145 -9.66 11.54 -4.56
C ALA A 145 -10.16 12.91 -5.05
N GLY A 146 -10.76 12.95 -6.26
CA GLY A 146 -11.30 14.16 -6.87
C GLY A 146 -10.29 15.18 -7.40
N ALA A 147 -8.98 14.92 -7.32
CA ALA A 147 -7.95 15.78 -7.91
C ALA A 147 -7.70 15.40 -9.37
N SER A 148 -7.62 16.40 -10.25
CA SER A 148 -7.30 16.27 -11.68
C SER A 148 -6.62 17.51 -12.22
N GLY A 149 -6.07 17.45 -13.43
CA GLY A 149 -5.48 18.56 -14.16
C GLY A 149 -4.41 19.29 -13.35
N LYS A 150 -4.48 20.61 -13.29
CA LYS A 150 -3.48 21.48 -12.62
C LYS A 150 -3.33 21.13 -11.12
N LYS A 151 -4.41 20.73 -10.45
CA LYS A 151 -4.38 20.35 -9.02
C LYS A 151 -3.59 19.07 -8.82
N LEU A 152 -3.82 18.06 -9.65
CA LEU A 152 -3.07 16.81 -9.62
C LEU A 152 -1.59 17.04 -9.96
N ASN A 153 -1.29 17.84 -10.99
CA ASN A 153 0.09 18.21 -11.31
C ASN A 153 0.82 18.89 -10.14
N SER A 154 0.16 19.85 -9.47
CA SER A 154 0.74 20.51 -8.29
C SER A 154 1.02 19.55 -7.14
N TYR A 155 0.13 18.58 -6.95
CA TYR A 155 0.30 17.53 -5.93
C TYR A 155 1.52 16.63 -6.24
N ILE A 156 1.62 16.15 -7.47
CA ILE A 156 2.74 15.31 -7.93
C ILE A 156 4.07 16.07 -7.88
N ALA A 157 4.07 17.35 -8.26
CA ALA A 157 5.25 18.21 -8.18
C ALA A 157 5.78 18.40 -6.75
N SER A 158 4.98 18.05 -5.74
CA SER A 158 5.42 18.01 -4.35
C SER A 158 6.10 16.68 -3.95
N GLY A 159 6.36 15.79 -4.93
CA GLY A 159 7.10 14.53 -4.74
C GLY A 159 6.25 13.34 -4.27
N ILE A 160 4.94 13.39 -4.49
CA ILE A 160 4.01 12.34 -4.11
C ILE A 160 3.61 11.56 -5.36
N PHE A 161 4.06 10.31 -5.48
CA PHE A 161 4.01 9.55 -6.73
C PHE A 161 3.15 8.28 -6.69
N SER A 162 2.23 8.14 -5.73
CA SER A 162 1.26 7.03 -5.75
C SER A 162 -0.17 7.49 -5.51
N CYS A 163 -1.12 6.64 -5.86
CA CYS A 163 -2.53 6.85 -5.55
C CYS A 163 -3.30 5.52 -5.61
N HIS A 164 -4.24 5.32 -4.67
CA HIS A 164 -5.16 4.20 -4.63
C HIS A 164 -6.63 4.62 -4.87
N GLU A 165 -6.87 5.91 -5.21
CA GLU A 165 -8.20 6.50 -5.35
C GLU A 165 -8.81 6.56 -6.76
N PRO A 166 -8.13 6.17 -7.87
CA PRO A 166 -8.79 6.13 -9.17
C PRO A 166 -9.94 5.13 -9.17
N ILE A 167 -11.11 5.57 -9.64
CA ILE A 167 -12.34 4.76 -9.69
C ILE A 167 -12.72 4.36 -11.12
N ASN A 168 -12.03 4.88 -12.10
CA ASN A 168 -12.24 4.60 -13.50
C ASN A 168 -10.92 4.72 -14.29
N PHE A 169 -10.96 4.25 -15.53
CA PHE A 169 -9.78 4.20 -16.38
C PHE A 169 -9.17 5.58 -16.69
N ASP A 170 -9.99 6.60 -16.93
CA ASP A 170 -9.48 7.93 -17.24
C ASP A 170 -8.63 8.50 -16.11
N GLN A 171 -9.06 8.29 -14.87
CA GLN A 171 -8.30 8.68 -13.70
C GLN A 171 -7.01 7.87 -13.53
N VAL A 172 -7.02 6.57 -13.85
CA VAL A 172 -5.81 5.73 -13.89
C VAL A 172 -4.85 6.26 -14.95
N LEU A 173 -5.34 6.49 -16.17
CA LEU A 173 -4.53 6.92 -17.30
C LEU A 173 -3.91 8.31 -17.06
N GLU A 174 -4.68 9.26 -16.51
CA GLU A 174 -4.16 10.60 -16.18
C GLU A 174 -2.97 10.50 -15.21
N ARG A 175 -3.09 9.70 -14.17
CA ARG A 175 -2.04 9.53 -13.15
C ARG A 175 -0.82 8.80 -13.70
N LEU A 176 -1.00 7.75 -14.49
CA LEU A 176 0.10 7.03 -15.14
C LEU A 176 0.88 7.93 -16.11
N ARG A 177 0.19 8.77 -16.90
CA ARG A 177 0.82 9.76 -17.79
C ARG A 177 1.66 10.79 -17.04
N LEU A 178 1.29 11.08 -15.81
CA LEU A 178 2.04 11.97 -14.92
C LEU A 178 3.13 11.25 -14.10
N GLY A 179 3.35 9.97 -14.35
CA GLY A 179 4.42 9.18 -13.73
C GLY A 179 4.08 8.59 -12.36
N MET A 180 2.81 8.62 -11.93
CA MET A 180 2.39 8.00 -10.67
C MET A 180 2.36 6.47 -10.75
N TRP A 181 2.49 5.85 -9.59
CA TRP A 181 2.15 4.46 -9.35
C TRP A 181 0.69 4.35 -8.91
N ILE A 182 -0.02 3.36 -9.40
CA ILE A 182 -1.43 3.15 -9.12
C ILE A 182 -1.62 1.84 -8.38
N MET A 183 -2.29 1.91 -7.25
CA MET A 183 -2.75 0.77 -6.48
C MET A 183 -4.24 0.59 -6.80
N ILE A 184 -4.58 -0.45 -7.56
CA ILE A 184 -5.98 -0.79 -7.88
C ILE A 184 -6.58 -1.37 -6.61
N ARG A 185 -7.60 -0.70 -6.11
CA ARG A 185 -8.20 -1.04 -4.83
C ARG A 185 -9.25 -2.14 -4.98
N GLU A 186 -9.14 -3.15 -4.12
CA GLU A 186 -10.12 -4.24 -4.00
C GLU A 186 -10.20 -4.67 -2.53
N GLY A 187 -11.05 -4.00 -1.78
CA GLY A 187 -11.26 -4.24 -0.35
C GLY A 187 -12.71 -4.06 0.06
N SER A 188 -12.98 -4.01 1.35
CA SER A 188 -14.36 -3.92 1.88
C SER A 188 -14.97 -2.54 1.69
N ILE A 189 -14.15 -1.49 1.63
CA ILE A 189 -14.63 -0.11 1.45
C ILE A 189 -14.98 0.13 -0.02
N ARG A 190 -14.14 -0.38 -0.95
CA ARG A 190 -14.33 -0.20 -2.40
C ARG A 190 -13.73 -1.35 -3.19
N ARG A 191 -14.34 -1.61 -4.35
CA ARG A 191 -13.98 -2.69 -5.28
C ARG A 191 -13.90 -2.14 -6.70
N ASP A 192 -12.71 -1.67 -7.09
CA ASP A 192 -12.51 -0.98 -8.37
C ASP A 192 -11.88 -1.89 -9.44
N LEU A 193 -11.51 -3.14 -9.08
CA LEU A 193 -10.77 -4.05 -9.95
C LEU A 193 -11.54 -4.41 -11.22
N LYS A 194 -12.83 -4.74 -11.11
CA LYS A 194 -13.68 -5.13 -12.25
C LYS A 194 -13.90 -3.99 -13.24
N GLU A 195 -13.87 -2.75 -12.78
CA GLU A 195 -13.98 -1.56 -13.62
C GLU A 195 -12.66 -1.25 -14.34
N ILE A 196 -11.54 -1.39 -13.64
CA ILE A 196 -10.25 -0.91 -14.14
C ILE A 196 -9.52 -1.97 -14.99
N VAL A 197 -9.47 -3.23 -14.55
CA VAL A 197 -8.65 -4.27 -15.20
C VAL A 197 -9.00 -4.51 -16.67
N PRO A 198 -10.28 -4.66 -17.07
CA PRO A 198 -10.61 -4.86 -18.49
C PRO A 198 -10.12 -3.71 -19.38
N LEU A 199 -10.15 -2.48 -18.88
CA LEU A 199 -9.73 -1.30 -19.62
C LEU A 199 -8.19 -1.17 -19.68
N VAL A 200 -7.49 -1.62 -18.63
CA VAL A 200 -6.02 -1.75 -18.65
C VAL A 200 -5.59 -2.75 -19.72
N LEU A 201 -6.30 -3.86 -19.85
CA LEU A 201 -6.00 -4.90 -20.83
C LEU A 201 -6.31 -4.45 -22.27
N SER A 202 -7.50 -3.92 -22.51
CA SER A 202 -7.94 -3.48 -23.86
C SER A 202 -7.11 -2.32 -24.42
N ASN A 203 -6.52 -1.49 -23.56
CA ASN A 203 -5.67 -0.37 -23.96
C ASN A 203 -4.17 -0.67 -23.89
N ASN A 204 -3.77 -1.93 -23.71
CA ASN A 204 -2.36 -2.36 -23.65
C ASN A 204 -1.50 -1.55 -22.67
N ILE A 205 -2.03 -1.19 -21.51
CA ILE A 205 -1.29 -0.42 -20.50
C ILE A 205 -0.18 -1.29 -19.90
N TYR A 206 1.02 -0.73 -19.80
CA TYR A 206 2.12 -1.36 -19.08
C TYR A 206 1.80 -1.48 -17.58
N LYS A 207 1.91 -2.72 -17.04
CA LYS A 207 1.51 -3.01 -15.66
C LYS A 207 2.63 -2.75 -14.64
N ASN A 208 3.83 -2.38 -15.06
CA ASN A 208 4.99 -2.17 -14.20
C ASN A 208 4.84 -1.05 -13.15
N ARG A 209 3.83 -0.18 -13.28
CA ARG A 209 3.46 0.82 -12.28
C ARG A 209 2.07 0.61 -11.70
N LEU A 210 1.51 -0.57 -11.90
CA LEU A 210 0.25 -0.97 -11.30
C LEU A 210 0.51 -1.97 -10.17
N MET A 211 -0.24 -1.84 -9.10
CA MET A 211 -0.24 -2.71 -7.94
C MET A 211 -1.69 -2.97 -7.51
N PHE A 212 -1.91 -3.99 -6.71
CA PHE A 212 -3.17 -4.18 -5.99
C PHE A 212 -3.03 -3.71 -4.56
N CYS A 213 -4.11 -3.22 -3.95
CA CYS A 213 -4.20 -2.97 -2.52
C CYS A 213 -5.61 -3.24 -2.01
N SER A 214 -5.74 -3.48 -0.71
CA SER A 214 -7.06 -3.66 -0.10
C SER A 214 -7.61 -2.36 0.48
N ASP A 215 -6.76 -1.43 0.92
CA ASP A 215 -7.11 -0.23 1.68
C ASP A 215 -7.70 -0.57 3.06
N GLY A 216 -8.76 -1.36 3.12
CA GLY A 216 -9.33 -1.91 4.34
C GLY A 216 -10.11 -3.18 4.08
N LEU A 217 -9.95 -4.17 4.96
CA LEU A 217 -10.65 -5.46 4.90
C LEU A 217 -11.40 -5.74 6.20
N ASP A 218 -12.69 -5.97 6.10
CA ASP A 218 -13.47 -6.45 7.22
C ASP A 218 -13.30 -7.96 7.49
N PRO A 219 -13.70 -8.44 8.66
CA PRO A 219 -13.56 -9.86 9.04
C PRO A 219 -14.28 -10.84 8.10
N SER A 220 -15.40 -10.43 7.51
CA SER A 220 -16.19 -11.25 6.59
C SER A 220 -15.47 -11.40 5.25
N ASP A 221 -15.01 -10.31 4.68
CA ASP A 221 -14.36 -10.31 3.37
C ASP A 221 -13.05 -11.08 3.39
N ILE A 222 -12.16 -10.82 4.36
CA ILE A 222 -10.88 -11.56 4.43
C ILE A 222 -11.09 -13.06 4.66
N THR A 223 -12.20 -13.45 5.29
CA THR A 223 -12.51 -14.86 5.57
C THR A 223 -13.15 -15.56 4.38
N ASN A 224 -14.08 -14.91 3.69
CA ASN A 224 -14.93 -15.55 2.67
C ASN A 224 -14.47 -15.25 1.25
N ILE A 225 -13.76 -14.16 1.03
CA ILE A 225 -13.33 -13.70 -0.30
C ILE A 225 -11.81 -13.86 -0.44
N GLY A 226 -11.05 -13.42 0.54
CA GLY A 226 -9.58 -13.43 0.56
C GLY A 226 -8.98 -12.05 0.74
N HIS A 227 -7.71 -11.90 0.41
CA HIS A 227 -6.93 -10.67 0.50
C HIS A 227 -6.36 -10.33 -0.90
N ILE A 228 -5.06 -10.12 -1.06
CA ILE A 228 -4.42 -9.86 -2.35
C ILE A 228 -4.51 -11.08 -3.31
N ASP A 229 -4.62 -12.28 -2.79
CA ASP A 229 -4.90 -13.48 -3.59
C ASP A 229 -6.21 -13.39 -4.37
N HIS A 230 -7.24 -12.76 -3.78
CA HIS A 230 -8.48 -12.46 -4.48
C HIS A 230 -8.24 -11.52 -5.67
N CYS A 231 -7.44 -10.45 -5.48
CA CYS A 231 -7.11 -9.54 -6.57
C CYS A 231 -6.42 -10.27 -7.74
N VAL A 232 -5.48 -11.18 -7.43
CA VAL A 232 -4.78 -11.98 -8.44
C VAL A 232 -5.76 -12.89 -9.17
N ARG A 233 -6.58 -13.68 -8.43
CA ARG A 233 -7.56 -14.60 -9.06
C ARG A 233 -8.57 -13.87 -9.93
N GLU A 234 -9.15 -12.78 -9.46
CA GLU A 234 -10.13 -12.02 -10.22
C GLU A 234 -9.52 -11.35 -11.46
N SER A 235 -8.30 -10.83 -11.35
CA SER A 235 -7.60 -10.25 -12.51
C SER A 235 -7.32 -11.29 -13.59
N ILE A 236 -6.92 -12.51 -13.22
CA ILE A 236 -6.72 -13.63 -14.15
C ILE A 236 -8.05 -14.04 -14.81
N LYS A 237 -9.13 -14.14 -14.04
CA LYS A 237 -10.48 -14.40 -14.60
C LYS A 237 -10.94 -13.33 -15.60
N LEU A 238 -10.51 -12.09 -15.40
CA LEU A 238 -10.77 -10.97 -16.33
C LEU A 238 -9.85 -10.97 -17.55
N GLY A 239 -8.93 -11.95 -17.67
CA GLY A 239 -8.05 -12.12 -18.82
C GLY A 239 -6.63 -11.57 -18.63
N MET A 240 -6.24 -11.17 -17.43
CA MET A 240 -4.86 -10.75 -17.16
C MET A 240 -3.92 -11.95 -17.20
N ASN A 241 -2.74 -11.77 -17.79
CA ASN A 241 -1.70 -12.79 -17.74
C ASN A 241 -1.31 -13.07 -16.26
N PRO A 242 -1.23 -14.34 -15.83
CA PRO A 242 -0.91 -14.68 -14.44
C PRO A 242 0.40 -14.05 -13.95
N ILE A 243 1.43 -13.96 -14.79
CA ILE A 243 2.72 -13.34 -14.44
C ILE A 243 2.54 -11.84 -14.15
N ASP A 244 1.74 -11.14 -14.96
CA ASP A 244 1.42 -9.73 -14.71
C ASP A 244 0.65 -9.55 -13.39
N ALA A 245 -0.37 -10.37 -13.14
CA ALA A 245 -1.16 -10.31 -11.91
C ALA A 245 -0.30 -10.58 -10.65
N ILE A 246 0.54 -11.61 -10.69
CA ILE A 246 1.48 -11.93 -9.62
C ILE A 246 2.51 -10.80 -9.43
N SER A 247 3.01 -10.22 -10.53
CA SER A 247 3.94 -9.09 -10.45
C SER A 247 3.31 -7.85 -9.79
N MET A 248 2.06 -7.55 -10.10
CA MET A 248 1.28 -6.47 -9.46
C MET A 248 1.01 -6.72 -7.98
N ALA A 249 0.94 -7.98 -7.56
CA ALA A 249 0.73 -8.42 -6.19
C ALA A 249 2.03 -8.61 -5.39
N SER A 250 3.20 -8.46 -6.01
CA SER A 250 4.50 -8.77 -5.38
C SER A 250 5.59 -7.78 -5.79
N ARG A 251 6.27 -8.03 -6.90
CA ARG A 251 7.45 -7.28 -7.36
C ARG A 251 7.19 -5.78 -7.46
N ASN A 252 6.10 -5.37 -8.12
CA ASN A 252 5.83 -3.96 -8.36
C ASN A 252 5.69 -3.18 -7.04
N CYS A 253 5.12 -3.80 -6.01
CA CYS A 253 5.01 -3.21 -4.68
C CYS A 253 6.39 -2.87 -4.09
N PHE A 254 7.31 -3.84 -4.13
CA PHE A 254 8.65 -3.63 -3.61
C PHE A 254 9.50 -2.70 -4.49
N ASP A 255 9.30 -2.70 -5.81
CA ASP A 255 9.97 -1.75 -6.72
C ASP A 255 9.51 -0.31 -6.40
N TYR A 256 8.21 -0.09 -6.12
CA TYR A 256 7.69 1.20 -5.66
C TYR A 256 8.36 1.67 -4.37
N TYR A 257 8.50 0.78 -3.39
CA TYR A 257 9.15 1.09 -2.11
C TYR A 257 10.68 1.03 -2.16
N LYS A 258 11.28 0.85 -3.36
CA LYS A 258 12.74 0.74 -3.58
C LYS A 258 13.41 -0.43 -2.84
N MET A 259 12.65 -1.48 -2.60
CA MET A 259 13.08 -2.70 -1.91
C MET A 259 13.22 -3.92 -2.85
N GLY A 260 13.05 -3.74 -4.16
CA GLY A 260 13.04 -4.81 -5.14
C GLY A 260 14.36 -5.60 -5.23
N ASN A 261 15.46 -5.09 -4.68
CA ASN A 261 16.72 -5.85 -4.60
C ASN A 261 16.63 -7.03 -3.60
N GLU A 262 15.87 -6.88 -2.52
CA GLU A 262 15.77 -7.88 -1.45
C GLU A 262 14.46 -8.68 -1.51
N PHE A 263 13.36 -8.08 -1.95
CA PHE A 263 12.02 -8.63 -1.89
C PHE A 263 11.35 -8.77 -3.27
N GLY A 264 10.20 -9.45 -3.30
CA GLY A 264 9.31 -9.49 -4.47
C GLY A 264 9.81 -10.34 -5.64
N GLY A 265 10.77 -11.21 -5.42
CA GLY A 265 11.30 -12.08 -6.46
C GLY A 265 11.98 -13.34 -5.90
N ILE A 266 12.25 -14.30 -6.78
CA ILE A 266 12.98 -15.53 -6.47
C ILE A 266 14.36 -15.43 -7.11
N GLY A 267 15.43 -15.49 -6.30
CA GLY A 267 16.80 -15.42 -6.81
C GLY A 267 17.83 -15.35 -5.69
N PRO A 268 19.11 -15.53 -6.00
CA PRO A 268 20.19 -15.40 -5.03
C PRO A 268 20.17 -14.03 -4.34
N GLY A 269 20.31 -14.02 -3.02
CA GLY A 269 20.33 -12.80 -2.21
C GLY A 269 18.95 -12.21 -1.88
N LYS A 270 17.87 -12.75 -2.44
CA LYS A 270 16.50 -12.31 -2.10
C LYS A 270 15.94 -13.07 -0.91
N ILE A 271 15.03 -12.41 -0.21
CA ILE A 271 14.24 -13.03 0.86
C ILE A 271 13.30 -14.08 0.26
N ALA A 272 13.34 -15.28 0.83
CA ALA A 272 12.61 -16.45 0.33
C ALA A 272 11.17 -16.52 0.89
N ASP A 273 10.41 -15.45 0.72
CA ASP A 273 8.97 -15.47 0.93
C ASP A 273 8.30 -15.96 -0.36
N ILE A 274 7.89 -17.23 -0.34
CA ILE A 274 7.54 -18.00 -1.56
C ILE A 274 6.19 -18.66 -1.39
N LEU A 275 5.38 -18.63 -2.45
CA LEU A 275 4.16 -19.40 -2.57
C LEU A 275 4.37 -20.58 -3.51
N ILE A 276 3.71 -21.68 -3.18
CA ILE A 276 3.59 -22.87 -4.02
C ILE A 276 2.14 -22.97 -4.41
N LEU A 277 1.85 -22.82 -5.70
CA LEU A 277 0.52 -22.77 -6.26
C LEU A 277 0.21 -24.06 -6.99
N ASP A 278 -1.01 -24.53 -6.85
CA ASP A 278 -1.59 -25.53 -7.75
C ASP A 278 -1.99 -24.87 -9.09
N ASP A 279 -2.28 -25.68 -10.13
CA ASP A 279 -2.73 -25.19 -11.45
C ASP A 279 -4.09 -24.45 -11.39
#